data_e4b2eaa5fa3fc3df777d8716ffc55506
#
_entry.id   e4b2eaa5fa3fc3df777d8716ffc55506
#
_cell.length_a   1.000
_cell.length_b   1.000
_cell.length_c   1.000
_cell.angle_alpha   90.00
_cell.angle_beta   90.00
_cell.angle_gamma   90.00
#
_symmetry.space_group_name_H-M   'P 1'
#
loop_
_entity.id
_entity.type
_entity.pdbx_description
1 polymer ?
#
loop_
_entity_poly.entity_id
_entity_poly.type
_entity_poly.pdbx_seq_one_letter_code
_entity_poly.pdbx_strand_id
1 'polypeptide(L)'
;MDWLRFLSGTTAGDYVYQDLPYDQLIQRAASMISKADAVLVGAGAGLSAAAGLTYTGRRFKENFSEFIGRYGPAAMRDMYAAGFYPFPTEEERWGYWSKHVWVNRIEPGALPLYR
;
A
#
# COMPACT_ATOMS: atom_id res chain seq x y z
N MET A 1 20.85 17.12 0.48
CA MET A 1 20.43 15.90 1.20
C MET A 1 21.52 14.86 1.00
N ASP A 2 22.11 14.37 2.08
CA ASP A 2 23.23 13.42 1.99
C ASP A 2 22.67 12.00 1.85
N TRP A 3 22.59 11.50 0.62
CA TRP A 3 22.11 10.18 0.28
C TRP A 3 22.90 9.04 0.95
N LEU A 4 24.16 9.28 1.25
CA LEU A 4 25.01 8.28 1.91
C LEU A 4 24.60 8.07 3.37
N ARG A 5 24.11 9.10 4.05
CA ARG A 5 23.55 8.97 5.40
C ARG A 5 22.21 8.20 5.40
N PHE A 6 21.37 8.43 4.42
CA PHE A 6 20.12 7.66 4.28
C PHE A 6 20.37 6.17 4.08
N LEU A 7 21.35 5.83 3.22
CA LEU A 7 21.73 4.43 2.95
C LEU A 7 22.52 3.79 4.10
N SER A 8 23.13 4.56 4.99
CA SER A 8 23.93 4.08 6.12
C SER A 8 23.14 3.76 7.39
N GLY A 9 21.81 3.70 7.33
CA GLY A 9 20.97 3.24 8.44
C GLY A 9 20.50 4.33 9.40
N THR A 10 20.48 5.59 8.97
CA THR A 10 19.77 6.64 9.70
C THR A 10 18.28 6.31 9.70
N THR A 11 17.66 6.23 10.87
CA THR A 11 16.26 5.84 10.97
C THR A 11 15.35 6.90 10.34
N ALA A 12 14.19 6.48 9.83
CA ALA A 12 13.18 7.43 9.34
C ALA A 12 12.83 8.49 10.41
N GLY A 13 12.91 8.14 11.70
CA GLY A 13 12.74 9.05 12.82
C GLY A 13 13.68 10.25 12.79
N ASP A 14 14.94 10.06 12.43
CA ASP A 14 15.92 11.15 12.39
C ASP A 14 15.65 12.18 11.28
N TYR A 15 14.85 11.80 10.27
CA TYR A 15 14.48 12.69 9.17
C TYR A 15 13.04 13.20 9.23
N VAL A 16 12.13 12.38 9.72
CA VAL A 16 10.69 12.62 9.64
C VAL A 16 10.12 13.13 10.97
N TYR A 17 10.60 12.60 12.08
CA TYR A 17 10.11 12.98 13.41
C TYR A 17 11.04 13.99 14.04
N GLN A 18 10.85 15.25 13.68
CA GLN A 18 11.37 16.36 14.49
C GLN A 18 10.30 16.70 15.53
N ASP A 19 10.72 16.98 16.77
CA ASP A 19 9.85 17.45 17.85
C ASP A 19 9.33 18.87 17.57
N LEU A 20 8.65 19.02 16.44
CA LEU A 20 8.00 20.26 16.06
C LEU A 20 6.48 20.11 16.15
N PRO A 21 5.76 21.13 16.58
CA PRO A 21 4.31 21.16 16.50
C PRO A 21 3.83 20.87 15.08
N TYR A 22 2.69 20.17 14.96
CA TYR A 22 2.13 19.73 13.69
C TYR A 22 2.03 20.86 12.65
N ASP A 23 1.57 22.03 13.05
CA ASP A 23 1.42 23.19 12.15
C ASP A 23 2.76 23.64 11.56
N GLN A 24 3.84 23.58 12.36
CA GLN A 24 5.17 23.89 11.87
C GLN A 24 5.71 22.85 10.90
N LEU A 25 5.38 21.57 11.12
CA LEU A 25 5.71 20.49 10.17
C LEU A 25 5.01 20.70 8.83
N ILE A 26 3.74 21.06 8.84
CA ILE A 26 2.96 21.37 7.62
C ILE A 26 3.54 22.58 6.88
N GLN A 27 3.83 23.68 7.58
CA GLN A 27 4.44 24.86 6.99
C GLN A 27 5.81 24.57 6.37
N ARG A 28 6.62 23.74 7.07
CA ARG A 28 7.91 23.32 6.56
C ARG A 28 7.78 22.46 5.30
N ALA A 29 6.86 21.47 5.30
CA ALA A 29 6.58 20.64 4.14
C ALA A 29 6.12 21.49 2.94
N ALA A 30 5.19 22.39 3.14
CA ALA A 30 4.71 23.31 2.10
C ALA A 30 5.86 24.18 1.54
N SER A 31 6.71 24.72 2.41
CA SER A 31 7.87 25.50 1.98
C SER A 31 8.90 24.67 1.21
N MET A 32 9.11 23.41 1.59
CA MET A 32 10.02 22.50 0.87
C MET A 32 9.48 22.18 -0.52
N ILE A 33 8.18 21.87 -0.62
CA ILE A 33 7.52 21.56 -1.90
C ILE A 33 7.59 22.78 -2.84
N SER A 34 7.26 23.98 -2.33
CA SER A 34 7.26 25.20 -3.15
C SER A 34 8.63 25.66 -3.64
N LYS A 35 9.70 25.22 -2.99
CA LYS A 35 11.10 25.54 -3.36
C LYS A 35 11.81 24.42 -4.11
N ALA A 36 11.16 23.27 -4.29
CA ALA A 36 11.75 22.15 -4.98
C ALA A 36 11.69 22.34 -6.51
N ASP A 37 12.76 22.01 -7.19
CA ASP A 37 12.80 21.97 -8.67
C ASP A 37 12.02 20.75 -9.21
N ALA A 38 11.89 19.70 -8.40
CA ALA A 38 11.12 18.52 -8.72
C ALA A 38 10.59 17.85 -7.44
N VAL A 39 9.42 17.24 -7.52
CA VAL A 39 8.80 16.47 -6.43
C VAL A 39 8.62 15.02 -6.87
N LEU A 40 9.24 14.10 -6.14
CA LEU A 40 9.04 12.67 -6.34
C LEU A 40 7.99 12.15 -5.37
N VAL A 41 6.89 11.59 -5.90
CA VAL A 41 5.83 10.97 -5.11
C VAL A 41 6.01 9.45 -5.13
N GLY A 42 6.29 8.87 -3.96
CA GLY A 42 6.32 7.42 -3.74
C GLY A 42 5.02 6.98 -3.07
N ALA A 43 4.34 6.00 -3.66
CA ALA A 43 3.10 5.48 -3.12
C ALA A 43 3.05 3.96 -3.20
N GLY A 44 2.43 3.33 -2.22
CA GLY A 44 2.26 1.88 -2.15
C GLY A 44 0.88 1.49 -1.64
N ALA A 45 0.77 0.29 -1.06
CA ALA A 45 -0.48 -0.26 -0.54
C ALA A 45 -1.17 0.65 0.50
N GLY A 46 -0.40 1.48 1.23
CA GLY A 46 -0.95 2.46 2.17
C GLY A 46 -1.82 3.51 1.49
N LEU A 47 -1.45 3.98 0.30
CA LEU A 47 -2.29 4.92 -0.46
C LEU A 47 -3.60 4.27 -0.87
N SER A 48 -3.58 3.02 -1.34
CA SER A 48 -4.78 2.26 -1.68
C SER A 48 -5.68 2.06 -0.46
N ALA A 49 -5.10 1.72 0.70
CA ALA A 49 -5.85 1.58 1.94
C ALA A 49 -6.51 2.90 2.39
N ALA A 50 -5.81 4.03 2.27
CA ALA A 50 -6.34 5.36 2.54
C ALA A 50 -7.48 5.75 1.58
N ALA A 51 -7.45 5.23 0.35
CA ALA A 51 -8.53 5.35 -0.62
C ALA A 51 -9.74 4.42 -0.35
N GLY A 52 -9.70 3.62 0.74
CA GLY A 52 -10.75 2.65 1.09
C GLY A 52 -10.51 1.24 0.55
N LEU A 53 -9.45 1.02 -0.23
CA LEU A 53 -9.10 -0.30 -0.79
C LEU A 53 -8.26 -1.10 0.20
N THR A 54 -8.80 -1.42 1.37
CA THR A 54 -8.11 -2.22 2.38
C THR A 54 -7.86 -3.63 1.88
N TYR A 55 -6.68 -4.18 2.16
CA TYR A 55 -6.28 -5.54 1.77
C TYR A 55 -6.62 -6.60 2.81
N THR A 56 -7.13 -6.18 3.96
CA THR A 56 -7.41 -7.02 5.12
C THR A 56 -8.88 -6.93 5.54
N GLY A 57 -9.23 -7.66 6.60
CA GLY A 57 -10.52 -7.53 7.28
C GLY A 57 -11.71 -7.97 6.43
N ARG A 58 -12.80 -7.22 6.57
CA ARG A 58 -14.09 -7.57 5.96
C ARG A 58 -14.01 -7.64 4.44
N ARG A 59 -13.39 -6.62 3.81
CA ARG A 59 -13.28 -6.55 2.35
C ARG A 59 -12.55 -7.76 1.76
N PHE A 60 -11.47 -8.20 2.40
CA PHE A 60 -10.78 -9.43 1.98
C PHE A 60 -11.67 -10.65 2.10
N LYS A 61 -12.31 -10.83 3.26
CA LYS A 61 -13.16 -11.99 3.52
C LYS A 61 -14.33 -12.10 2.55
N GLU A 62 -14.96 -10.99 2.21
CA GLU A 62 -16.10 -10.96 1.28
C GLU A 62 -15.67 -11.26 -0.16
N ASN A 63 -14.57 -10.66 -0.61
CA ASN A 63 -14.13 -10.83 -1.99
C ASN A 63 -13.41 -12.15 -2.27
N PHE A 64 -12.75 -12.75 -1.26
CA PHE A 64 -11.90 -13.94 -1.43
C PHE A 64 -12.38 -15.14 -0.61
N SER A 65 -13.66 -15.18 -0.26
CA SER A 65 -14.26 -16.27 0.53
C SER A 65 -14.03 -17.65 -0.08
N GLU A 66 -14.07 -17.78 -1.40
CA GLU A 66 -13.83 -19.02 -2.13
C GLU A 66 -12.38 -19.52 -1.96
N PHE A 67 -11.39 -18.62 -2.03
CA PHE A 67 -9.98 -18.94 -1.80
C PHE A 67 -9.72 -19.29 -0.34
N ILE A 68 -10.34 -18.54 0.59
CA ILE A 68 -10.26 -18.83 2.02
C ILE A 68 -10.86 -20.21 2.32
N GLY A 69 -12.01 -20.55 1.71
CA GLY A 69 -12.63 -21.87 1.87
C GLY A 69 -11.78 -23.00 1.31
N ARG A 70 -11.10 -22.78 0.18
CA ARG A 70 -10.30 -23.81 -0.50
C ARG A 70 -8.93 -24.04 0.15
N TYR A 71 -8.23 -22.96 0.52
CA TYR A 71 -6.83 -23.03 0.99
C TYR A 71 -6.69 -22.80 2.50
N GLY A 72 -7.75 -22.44 3.17
CA GLY A 72 -7.81 -22.19 4.61
C GLY A 72 -7.37 -20.78 5.03
N PRO A 73 -7.89 -20.31 6.18
CA PRO A 73 -7.63 -18.96 6.67
C PRO A 73 -6.19 -18.72 7.12
N ALA A 74 -5.43 -19.78 7.42
CA ALA A 74 -4.02 -19.66 7.78
C ALA A 74 -3.14 -19.29 6.57
N ALA A 75 -3.47 -19.80 5.39
CA ALA A 75 -2.82 -19.48 4.12
C ALA A 75 -3.35 -18.17 3.53
N MET A 76 -4.67 -17.96 3.62
CA MET A 76 -5.38 -16.80 3.08
C MET A 76 -5.68 -15.78 4.19
N ARG A 77 -4.65 -15.10 4.71
CA ARG A 77 -4.80 -14.13 5.83
C ARG A 77 -5.29 -12.76 5.38
N ASP A 78 -4.78 -12.31 4.25
CA ASP A 78 -5.10 -11.03 3.63
C ASP A 78 -4.73 -11.08 2.14
N MET A 79 -5.12 -10.06 1.36
CA MET A 79 -4.88 -10.04 -0.09
C MET A 79 -3.39 -10.05 -0.43
N TYR A 80 -2.54 -9.47 0.42
CA TYR A 80 -1.12 -9.38 0.17
C TYR A 80 -0.43 -10.71 0.42
N ALA A 81 -0.63 -11.29 1.62
CA ALA A 81 -0.06 -12.59 1.97
C ALA A 81 -0.54 -13.71 1.04
N ALA A 82 -1.82 -13.72 0.68
CA ALA A 82 -2.39 -14.70 -0.24
C ALA A 82 -1.81 -14.64 -1.65
N GLY A 83 -1.34 -13.46 -2.10
CA GLY A 83 -0.68 -13.30 -3.39
C GLY A 83 0.64 -14.07 -3.51
N PHE A 84 1.28 -14.39 -2.39
CA PHE A 84 2.51 -15.19 -2.31
C PHE A 84 2.26 -16.66 -1.99
N TYR A 85 1.01 -17.07 -1.90
CA TYR A 85 0.68 -18.48 -1.68
C TYR A 85 1.15 -19.33 -2.86
N PRO A 86 1.82 -20.47 -2.63
CA PRO A 86 2.26 -21.38 -3.68
C PRO A 86 1.08 -22.19 -4.21
N PHE A 87 0.29 -21.59 -5.09
CA PHE A 87 -0.86 -22.24 -5.70
C PHE A 87 -0.45 -23.51 -6.45
N PRO A 88 -1.25 -24.60 -6.37
CA PRO A 88 -0.92 -25.88 -7.00
C PRO A 88 -0.79 -25.80 -8.52
N THR A 89 -1.56 -24.93 -9.16
CA THR A 89 -1.54 -24.74 -10.63
C THR A 89 -1.46 -23.26 -11.01
N GLU A 90 -1.03 -22.98 -12.23
CA GLU A 90 -1.02 -21.62 -12.78
C GLU A 90 -2.44 -21.08 -12.97
N GLU A 91 -3.42 -21.92 -13.25
CA GLU A 91 -4.82 -21.51 -13.38
C GLU A 91 -5.34 -20.98 -12.04
N GLU A 92 -5.04 -21.65 -10.94
CA GLU A 92 -5.45 -21.22 -9.61
C GLU A 92 -4.75 -19.92 -9.20
N ARG A 93 -3.46 -19.81 -9.51
CA ARG A 93 -2.67 -18.60 -9.28
C ARG A 93 -3.25 -17.41 -10.07
N TRP A 94 -3.50 -17.59 -11.34
CA TRP A 94 -4.08 -16.53 -12.18
C TRP A 94 -5.55 -16.25 -11.84
N GLY A 95 -6.30 -17.23 -11.38
CA GLY A 95 -7.62 -17.05 -10.80
C GLY A 95 -7.60 -16.08 -9.62
N TYR A 96 -6.64 -16.27 -8.70
CA TYR A 96 -6.43 -15.35 -7.59
C TYR A 96 -6.02 -13.95 -8.07
N TRP A 97 -4.98 -13.86 -8.90
CA TRP A 97 -4.44 -12.57 -9.33
C TRP A 97 -5.40 -11.77 -10.21
N SER A 98 -6.17 -12.41 -11.08
CA SER A 98 -7.19 -11.73 -11.87
C SER A 98 -8.27 -11.11 -10.98
N LYS A 99 -8.72 -11.83 -9.96
CA LYS A 99 -9.65 -11.29 -8.96
C LYS A 99 -9.03 -10.16 -8.14
N HIS A 100 -7.77 -10.31 -7.72
CA HIS A 100 -7.04 -9.28 -7.01
C HIS A 100 -6.96 -7.98 -7.82
N VAL A 101 -6.61 -8.07 -9.10
CA VAL A 101 -6.56 -6.92 -10.01
C VAL A 101 -7.97 -6.32 -10.20
N TRP A 102 -8.97 -7.18 -10.38
CA TRP A 102 -10.35 -6.73 -10.56
C TRP A 102 -10.81 -5.85 -9.39
N VAL A 103 -10.79 -6.38 -8.16
CA VAL A 103 -11.32 -5.67 -6.99
C VAL A 103 -10.50 -4.46 -6.56
N ASN A 104 -9.22 -4.38 -6.93
CA ASN A 104 -8.35 -3.28 -6.53
C ASN A 104 -8.12 -2.23 -7.63
N ARG A 105 -8.33 -2.58 -8.89
CA ARG A 105 -7.99 -1.69 -10.01
C ARG A 105 -9.15 -1.43 -10.96
N ILE A 106 -9.92 -2.45 -11.28
CA ILE A 106 -10.95 -2.36 -12.33
C ILE A 106 -12.28 -1.88 -11.74
N GLU A 107 -12.79 -2.64 -10.76
CA GLU A 107 -14.09 -2.38 -10.13
C GLU A 107 -14.19 -1.00 -9.46
N PRO A 108 -13.20 -0.54 -8.66
CA PRO A 108 -13.28 0.76 -8.00
C PRO A 108 -13.11 1.94 -8.97
N GLY A 109 -12.51 1.72 -10.12
CA GLY A 109 -12.15 2.81 -11.04
C GLY A 109 -11.12 3.77 -10.46
N ALA A 110 -11.11 5.01 -10.94
CA ALA A 110 -10.23 6.07 -10.46
C ALA A 110 -10.82 6.75 -9.23
N LEU A 111 -10.36 6.38 -8.05
CA LEU A 111 -10.78 7.00 -6.79
C LEU A 111 -10.22 8.43 -6.66
N PRO A 112 -10.90 9.32 -5.91
CA PRO A 112 -10.48 10.73 -5.75
C PRO A 112 -9.04 10.91 -5.27
N LEU A 113 -8.55 10.01 -4.42
CA LEU A 113 -7.20 10.07 -3.87
C LEU A 113 -6.10 9.85 -4.93
N TYR A 114 -6.44 9.28 -6.09
CA TYR A 114 -5.49 9.06 -7.20
C TYR A 114 -5.52 10.18 -8.26
N ARG A 115 -6.30 11.22 -8.04
CA ARG A 115 -6.45 12.39 -8.92
C ARG A 115 -5.73 13.59 -8.35
#